data_627fff8d60edc8e016077cb51a939fec
#
_entry.id   627fff8d60edc8e016077cb51a939fec
#
_cell.length_a   1.000
_cell.length_b   1.000
_cell.length_c   1.000
_cell.angle_alpha   90.00
_cell.angle_beta   90.00
_cell.angle_gamma   90.00
#
_symmetry.space_group_name_H-M   'P 1'
#
loop_
_entity.id
_entity.type
_entity.pdbx_description
1 polymer ?
#
loop_
_entity_poly.entity_id
_entity_poly.type
_entity_poly.pdbx_seq_one_letter_code
_entity_poly.pdbx_strand_id
1 'polypeptide(L)'
;MKKLKLGLPSGSLQDSTFDLFERAGYRIRLSSRSYIPTINDPEMDGLMFRAQEMAQYVARGVVDIGLTGKDWILENDADVVEIGELIYSKATSKPVRWVIAVPEESSVQTVQDLHGKRIATELVGATRRHLEEHGVEAEVEFSWGTTEVKARIPGLVDAIVELTETGSSLRANRLRIIDTVCESTTRLIANKDAWADKWKRERAENLFILIKGALEAETKVG
;
A
#
# COMPACT_ATOMS: atom_id res chain seq x y z
N MET A 1 2.92 13.41 -29.51
CA MET A 1 1.69 13.50 -28.71
C MET A 1 2.11 13.45 -27.24
N LYS A 2 1.61 14.36 -26.41
CA LYS A 2 1.90 14.36 -24.97
C LYS A 2 1.15 13.21 -24.31
N LYS A 3 1.79 12.49 -23.39
CA LYS A 3 1.21 11.33 -22.74
C LYS A 3 1.35 11.41 -21.22
N LEU A 4 0.36 10.87 -20.51
CA LEU A 4 0.38 10.66 -19.07
C LEU A 4 0.88 9.23 -18.79
N LYS A 5 1.97 9.09 -18.04
CA LYS A 5 2.51 7.78 -17.63
C LYS A 5 1.84 7.34 -16.35
N LEU A 6 1.12 6.23 -16.42
CA LEU A 6 0.35 5.66 -15.31
C LEU A 6 1.02 4.40 -14.77
N GLY A 7 1.41 4.41 -13.50
CA GLY A 7 1.82 3.24 -12.75
C GLY A 7 0.61 2.44 -12.25
N LEU A 8 0.52 1.18 -12.65
CA LEU A 8 -0.54 0.25 -12.25
C LEU A 8 0.03 -0.83 -11.33
N PRO A 9 -0.65 -1.17 -10.23
CA PRO A 9 -0.16 -2.16 -9.28
C PRO A 9 -0.22 -3.57 -9.86
N SER A 10 0.89 -4.30 -9.78
CA SER A 10 0.94 -5.75 -10.00
C SER A 10 0.73 -6.51 -8.69
N GLY A 11 0.29 -7.75 -8.78
CA GLY A 11 0.05 -8.61 -7.61
C GLY A 11 -1.38 -8.53 -7.09
N SER A 12 -1.59 -8.48 -5.79
CA SER A 12 -2.91 -8.64 -5.16
C SER A 12 -3.95 -7.58 -5.58
N LEU A 13 -3.52 -6.37 -5.90
CA LEU A 13 -4.40 -5.27 -6.33
C LEU A 13 -4.65 -5.23 -7.84
N GLN A 14 -3.96 -6.03 -8.65
CA GLN A 14 -4.00 -5.93 -10.11
C GLN A 14 -5.41 -6.09 -10.65
N ASP A 15 -6.06 -7.23 -10.36
CA ASP A 15 -7.36 -7.57 -10.93
C ASP A 15 -8.43 -6.56 -10.50
N SER A 16 -8.50 -6.24 -9.21
CA SER A 16 -9.46 -5.24 -8.70
C SER A 16 -9.21 -3.84 -9.27
N THR A 17 -7.95 -3.48 -9.56
CA THR A 17 -7.63 -2.22 -10.23
C THR A 17 -8.12 -2.24 -11.69
N PHE A 18 -7.89 -3.32 -12.42
CA PHE A 18 -8.32 -3.43 -13.80
C PHE A 18 -9.85 -3.39 -13.92
N ASP A 19 -10.56 -4.11 -13.05
CA ASP A 19 -12.03 -4.08 -12.97
C ASP A 19 -12.56 -2.66 -12.68
N LEU A 20 -11.90 -1.95 -11.75
CA LEU A 20 -12.25 -0.58 -11.42
C LEU A 20 -12.05 0.36 -12.61
N PHE A 21 -10.95 0.25 -13.34
CA PHE A 21 -10.67 1.04 -14.53
C PHE A 21 -11.66 0.73 -15.65
N GLU A 22 -12.03 -0.53 -15.86
CA GLU A 22 -13.03 -0.92 -16.87
C GLU A 22 -14.38 -0.30 -16.57
N ARG A 23 -14.82 -0.29 -15.31
CA ARG A 23 -16.04 0.40 -14.88
C ARG A 23 -15.98 1.92 -15.06
N ALA A 24 -14.79 2.51 -14.95
CA ALA A 24 -14.55 3.92 -15.25
C ALA A 24 -14.40 4.23 -16.74
N GLY A 25 -14.53 3.22 -17.63
CA GLY A 25 -14.44 3.37 -19.09
C GLY A 25 -13.05 3.14 -19.68
N TYR A 26 -12.05 2.77 -18.86
CA TYR A 26 -10.69 2.49 -19.29
C TYR A 26 -10.45 0.98 -19.38
N ARG A 27 -10.28 0.46 -20.59
CA ARG A 27 -9.94 -0.95 -20.80
C ARG A 27 -8.43 -1.13 -20.81
N ILE A 28 -7.93 -1.85 -19.80
CA ILE A 28 -6.53 -2.20 -19.66
C ILE A 28 -6.34 -3.65 -20.10
N ARG A 29 -5.40 -3.88 -21.02
CA ARG A 29 -5.05 -5.22 -21.49
C ARG A 29 -3.56 -5.47 -21.28
N LEU A 30 -3.26 -6.56 -20.60
CA LEU A 30 -1.90 -7.01 -20.34
C LEU A 30 -1.71 -8.40 -20.97
N SER A 31 -0.69 -8.56 -21.81
CA SER A 31 -0.32 -9.88 -22.31
C SER A 31 0.45 -10.65 -21.23
N SER A 32 0.34 -11.99 -21.25
CA SER A 32 0.89 -12.88 -20.20
C SER A 32 2.41 -12.75 -19.95
N ARG A 33 3.15 -12.09 -20.83
CA ARG A 33 4.60 -11.91 -20.75
C ARG A 33 5.04 -10.45 -20.78
N SER A 34 4.13 -9.51 -20.68
CA SER A 34 4.43 -8.08 -20.74
C SER A 34 4.14 -7.40 -19.41
N TYR A 35 4.94 -6.41 -19.05
CA TYR A 35 4.68 -5.47 -17.95
C TYR A 35 4.26 -4.09 -18.46
N ILE A 36 3.99 -3.99 -19.77
CA ILE A 36 3.52 -2.78 -20.45
C ILE A 36 2.11 -3.06 -20.94
N PRO A 37 1.09 -2.65 -20.19
CA PRO A 37 -0.30 -2.80 -20.60
C PRO A 37 -0.66 -1.82 -21.71
N THR A 38 -1.63 -2.17 -22.53
CA THR A 38 -2.29 -1.23 -23.43
C THR A 38 -3.54 -0.67 -22.77
N ILE A 39 -3.78 0.63 -22.94
CA ILE A 39 -4.97 1.33 -22.45
C ILE A 39 -5.71 1.87 -23.67
N ASN A 40 -7.05 1.84 -23.65
CA ASN A 40 -7.87 2.38 -24.74
C ASN A 40 -7.91 3.92 -24.80
N ASP A 41 -6.91 4.57 -24.23
CA ASP A 41 -6.70 6.01 -24.30
C ASP A 41 -5.31 6.27 -24.91
N PRO A 42 -5.21 6.91 -26.09
CA PRO A 42 -3.94 7.14 -26.78
C PRO A 42 -3.03 8.15 -26.06
N GLU A 43 -3.56 8.92 -25.12
CA GLU A 43 -2.82 9.88 -24.31
C GLU A 43 -2.32 9.30 -22.97
N MET A 44 -2.48 7.98 -22.75
CA MET A 44 -2.01 7.28 -21.57
C MET A 44 -1.08 6.14 -21.91
N ASP A 45 0.05 6.05 -21.20
CA ASP A 45 0.95 4.90 -21.23
C ASP A 45 0.95 4.22 -19.84
N GLY A 46 0.66 2.92 -19.82
CA GLY A 46 0.66 2.13 -18.59
C GLY A 46 2.01 1.43 -18.35
N LEU A 47 2.40 1.32 -17.08
CA LEU A 47 3.53 0.50 -16.61
C LEU A 47 3.12 -0.26 -15.36
N MET A 48 3.48 -1.56 -15.29
CA MET A 48 3.17 -2.40 -14.14
C MET A 48 4.32 -2.40 -13.15
N PHE A 49 4.03 -2.09 -11.88
CA PHE A 49 4.98 -2.17 -10.77
C PHE A 49 4.35 -2.82 -9.56
N ARG A 50 5.18 -3.34 -8.64
CA ARG A 50 4.70 -3.73 -7.32
C ARG A 50 4.22 -2.49 -6.55
N ALA A 51 3.13 -2.63 -5.79
CA ALA A 51 2.60 -1.54 -4.96
C ALA A 51 3.67 -1.00 -3.97
N GLN A 52 4.53 -1.88 -3.47
CA GLN A 52 5.63 -1.56 -2.57
C GLN A 52 6.65 -0.56 -3.15
N GLU A 53 6.85 -0.57 -4.46
CA GLU A 53 7.83 0.26 -5.17
C GLU A 53 7.20 1.50 -5.81
N MET A 54 5.88 1.50 -5.98
CA MET A 54 5.16 2.51 -6.75
C MET A 54 5.44 3.94 -6.27
N ALA A 55 5.40 4.17 -4.96
CA ALA A 55 5.60 5.50 -4.39
C ALA A 55 6.98 6.07 -4.74
N GLN A 56 8.04 5.24 -4.72
CA GLN A 56 9.38 5.65 -5.13
C GLN A 56 9.46 6.00 -6.62
N TYR A 57 8.80 5.20 -7.48
CA TYR A 57 8.85 5.44 -8.92
C TYR A 57 8.05 6.67 -9.34
N VAL A 58 6.96 6.97 -8.66
CA VAL A 58 6.25 8.23 -8.83
C VAL A 58 7.10 9.40 -8.32
N ALA A 59 7.69 9.31 -7.13
CA ALA A 59 8.54 10.37 -6.58
C ALA A 59 9.74 10.69 -7.51
N ARG A 60 10.33 9.69 -8.14
CA ARG A 60 11.44 9.83 -9.09
C ARG A 60 11.03 10.26 -10.51
N GLY A 61 9.74 10.36 -10.81
CA GLY A 61 9.23 10.73 -12.13
C GLY A 61 9.36 9.63 -13.19
N VAL A 62 9.55 8.37 -12.80
CA VAL A 62 9.52 7.22 -13.72
C VAL A 62 8.14 7.11 -14.35
N VAL A 63 7.11 7.32 -13.53
CA VAL A 63 5.71 7.52 -13.95
C VAL A 63 5.20 8.84 -13.39
N ASP A 64 4.20 9.43 -14.06
CA ASP A 64 3.62 10.70 -13.68
C ASP A 64 2.65 10.56 -12.51
N ILE A 65 1.86 9.49 -12.55
CA ILE A 65 0.88 9.13 -11.52
C ILE A 65 0.93 7.62 -11.27
N GLY A 66 0.43 7.17 -10.12
CA GLY A 66 0.38 5.74 -9.80
C GLY A 66 -0.61 5.43 -8.68
N LEU A 67 -0.98 4.14 -8.58
CA LEU A 67 -1.83 3.62 -7.51
C LEU A 67 -0.99 2.79 -6.54
N THR A 68 -1.09 3.12 -5.26
CA THR A 68 -0.42 2.39 -4.19
C THR A 68 -1.15 2.55 -2.86
N GLY A 69 -0.79 1.75 -1.86
CA GLY A 69 -1.29 1.93 -0.50
C GLY A 69 -0.63 3.11 0.22
N LYS A 70 -1.36 3.73 1.15
CA LYS A 70 -0.83 4.77 2.04
C LYS A 70 0.39 4.27 2.84
N ASP A 71 0.38 3.01 3.24
CA ASP A 71 1.48 2.33 3.91
C ASP A 71 2.79 2.40 3.11
N TRP A 72 2.74 2.19 1.81
CA TRP A 72 3.95 2.25 0.95
C TRP A 72 4.43 3.67 0.70
N ILE A 73 3.54 4.66 0.74
CA ILE A 73 3.94 6.08 0.75
C ILE A 73 4.72 6.38 2.03
N LEU A 74 4.19 5.94 3.17
CA LEU A 74 4.84 6.07 4.47
C LEU A 74 6.15 5.28 4.54
N GLU A 75 6.16 4.02 4.12
CA GLU A 75 7.36 3.17 4.15
C GLU A 75 8.53 3.82 3.43
N ASN A 76 8.28 4.33 2.24
CA ASN A 76 9.29 4.93 1.38
C ASN A 76 9.60 6.40 1.72
N ASP A 77 8.91 7.00 2.68
CA ASP A 77 8.98 8.45 2.95
C ASP A 77 8.90 9.26 1.64
N ALA A 78 7.95 8.87 0.77
CA ALA A 78 7.91 9.32 -0.60
C ALA A 78 7.33 10.73 -0.72
N ASP A 79 8.10 11.62 -1.34
CA ASP A 79 7.71 13.01 -1.60
C ASP A 79 6.82 13.10 -2.86
N VAL A 80 5.53 12.83 -2.69
CA VAL A 80 4.51 12.78 -3.75
C VAL A 80 3.29 13.61 -3.41
N VAL A 81 2.50 13.93 -4.41
CA VAL A 81 1.17 14.54 -4.24
C VAL A 81 0.14 13.41 -4.11
N GLU A 82 -0.60 13.36 -3.01
CA GLU A 82 -1.75 12.47 -2.89
C GLU A 82 -2.96 13.14 -3.54
N ILE A 83 -3.39 12.66 -4.72
CA ILE A 83 -4.55 13.20 -5.44
C ILE A 83 -5.83 12.85 -4.70
N GLY A 84 -5.93 11.61 -4.20
CA GLY A 84 -7.04 11.20 -3.38
C GLY A 84 -7.07 9.72 -3.03
N GLU A 85 -8.03 9.39 -2.18
CA GLU A 85 -8.26 8.06 -1.65
C GLU A 85 -9.24 7.27 -2.51
N LEU A 86 -8.89 6.00 -2.72
CA LEU A 86 -9.70 5.03 -3.45
C LEU A 86 -9.85 3.78 -2.59
N ILE A 87 -11.01 3.64 -1.93
CA ILE A 87 -11.26 2.50 -1.05
C ILE A 87 -11.84 1.36 -1.87
N TYR A 88 -10.96 0.46 -2.31
CA TYR A 88 -11.35 -0.80 -2.95
C TYR A 88 -10.38 -1.89 -2.51
N SER A 89 -10.91 -3.02 -2.11
CA SER A 89 -10.12 -4.20 -1.79
C SER A 89 -10.91 -5.47 -2.08
N LYS A 90 -10.22 -6.61 -2.11
CA LYS A 90 -10.85 -7.91 -2.42
C LYS A 90 -11.84 -8.42 -1.38
N ALA A 91 -11.75 -7.98 -0.12
CA ALA A 91 -12.49 -8.58 0.99
C ALA A 91 -13.50 -7.62 1.62
N THR A 92 -13.13 -6.40 1.89
CA THR A 92 -14.02 -5.38 2.46
C THR A 92 -13.66 -3.98 1.98
N SER A 93 -14.59 -3.04 2.13
CA SER A 93 -14.35 -1.60 1.88
C SER A 93 -13.68 -0.88 3.06
N LYS A 94 -13.08 -1.63 4.01
CA LYS A 94 -12.44 -1.07 5.19
C LYS A 94 -10.95 -0.84 4.97
N PRO A 95 -10.35 0.15 5.65
CA PRO A 95 -8.91 0.29 5.70
C PRO A 95 -8.26 -0.97 6.29
N VAL A 96 -7.12 -1.35 5.74
CA VAL A 96 -6.24 -2.33 6.36
C VAL A 96 -5.35 -1.64 7.39
N ARG A 97 -4.85 -2.39 8.37
CA ARG A 97 -3.99 -1.88 9.44
C ARG A 97 -2.69 -2.65 9.48
N TRP A 98 -1.60 -1.94 9.66
CA TRP A 98 -0.32 -2.52 10.05
C TRP A 98 -0.23 -2.46 11.56
N VAL A 99 -0.16 -3.60 12.21
CA VAL A 99 -0.25 -3.73 13.66
C VAL A 99 0.99 -4.42 14.21
N ILE A 100 1.42 -3.97 15.39
CA ILE A 100 2.44 -4.68 16.17
C ILE A 100 1.75 -5.82 16.89
N ALA A 101 2.25 -7.03 16.68
CA ALA A 101 1.72 -8.23 17.33
C ALA A 101 2.85 -9.05 17.98
N VAL A 102 2.50 -9.67 19.11
CA VAL A 102 3.40 -10.50 19.93
C VAL A 102 2.73 -11.84 20.22
N PRO A 103 3.49 -12.91 20.55
CA PRO A 103 2.89 -14.15 21.05
C PRO A 103 1.95 -13.89 22.23
N GLU A 104 0.85 -14.65 22.31
CA GLU A 104 -0.12 -14.51 23.41
C GLU A 104 0.52 -14.62 24.78
N GLU A 105 1.52 -15.49 24.92
CA GLU A 105 2.29 -15.74 26.14
C GLU A 105 3.42 -14.73 26.40
N SER A 106 3.66 -13.78 25.50
CA SER A 106 4.71 -12.77 25.66
C SER A 106 4.47 -11.86 26.86
N SER A 107 5.54 -11.49 27.56
CA SER A 107 5.51 -10.48 28.64
C SER A 107 5.35 -9.05 28.11
N VAL A 108 5.58 -8.80 26.82
CA VAL A 108 5.44 -7.49 26.17
C VAL A 108 3.97 -7.10 26.16
N GLN A 109 3.59 -5.98 26.75
CA GLN A 109 2.22 -5.48 26.83
C GLN A 109 2.01 -4.19 26.03
N THR A 110 3.04 -3.37 25.94
CA THR A 110 3.00 -2.04 25.34
C THR A 110 4.16 -1.85 24.35
N VAL A 111 4.12 -0.77 23.57
CA VAL A 111 5.22 -0.42 22.64
C VAL A 111 6.53 -0.19 23.41
N GLN A 112 6.47 0.38 24.62
CA GLN A 112 7.64 0.66 25.45
C GLN A 112 8.39 -0.61 25.85
N ASP A 113 7.70 -1.73 26.01
CA ASP A 113 8.31 -3.03 26.36
C ASP A 113 9.14 -3.63 25.19
N LEU A 114 9.06 -3.02 24.01
CA LEU A 114 9.84 -3.42 22.83
C LEU A 114 11.26 -2.87 22.82
N HIS A 115 11.65 -2.04 23.81
CA HIS A 115 13.02 -1.52 23.88
C HIS A 115 14.05 -2.66 23.93
N GLY A 116 15.03 -2.60 23.02
CA GLY A 116 16.05 -3.65 22.87
C GLY A 116 15.57 -4.98 22.27
N LYS A 117 14.34 -5.04 21.76
CA LYS A 117 13.73 -6.23 21.16
C LYS A 117 13.94 -6.29 19.65
N ARG A 118 13.73 -7.48 19.07
CA ARG A 118 13.76 -7.70 17.62
C ARG A 118 12.35 -7.80 17.06
N ILE A 119 12.12 -7.09 15.95
CA ILE A 119 10.84 -6.98 15.28
C ILE A 119 11.01 -7.31 13.78
N ALA A 120 10.24 -8.26 13.25
CA ALA A 120 10.24 -8.57 11.83
C ALA A 120 9.03 -7.97 11.13
N THR A 121 9.24 -7.39 9.94
CA THR A 121 8.18 -6.75 9.15
C THR A 121 8.58 -6.53 7.70
N GLU A 122 7.62 -6.41 6.78
CA GLU A 122 7.86 -5.82 5.46
C GLU A 122 7.92 -4.28 5.52
N LEU A 123 7.31 -3.65 6.54
CA LEU A 123 7.16 -2.21 6.69
C LEU A 123 8.23 -1.62 7.63
N VAL A 124 9.51 -1.77 7.27
CA VAL A 124 10.66 -1.45 8.13
C VAL A 124 10.77 0.04 8.46
N GLY A 125 10.67 0.90 7.44
CA GLY A 125 10.84 2.35 7.60
C GLY A 125 9.74 2.97 8.45
N ALA A 126 8.48 2.67 8.15
CA ALA A 126 7.34 3.16 8.92
C ALA A 126 7.35 2.62 10.36
N THR A 127 7.74 1.36 10.55
CA THR A 127 7.88 0.76 11.89
C THR A 127 8.95 1.47 12.72
N ARG A 128 10.12 1.76 12.14
CA ARG A 128 11.17 2.50 12.84
C ARG A 128 10.72 3.89 13.27
N ARG A 129 10.07 4.65 12.39
CA ARG A 129 9.54 5.98 12.74
C ARG A 129 8.50 5.91 13.85
N HIS A 130 7.59 4.93 13.77
CA HIS A 130 6.61 4.71 14.84
C HIS A 130 7.26 4.43 16.21
N LEU A 131 8.30 3.60 16.24
CA LEU A 131 9.04 3.32 17.47
C LEU A 131 9.79 4.56 17.99
N GLU A 132 10.42 5.34 17.10
CA GLU A 132 11.09 6.60 17.44
C GLU A 132 10.11 7.62 18.05
N GLU A 133 8.91 7.75 17.52
CA GLU A 133 7.83 8.62 18.05
C GLU A 133 7.43 8.20 19.48
N HIS A 134 7.57 6.92 19.82
CA HIS A 134 7.32 6.39 21.17
C HIS A 134 8.56 6.33 22.08
N GLY A 135 9.71 6.83 21.60
CA GLY A 135 10.97 6.80 22.34
C GLY A 135 11.54 5.38 22.52
N VAL A 136 11.24 4.46 21.63
CA VAL A 136 11.64 3.05 21.69
C VAL A 136 12.75 2.77 20.69
N GLU A 137 13.86 2.22 21.15
CA GLU A 137 14.94 1.67 20.34
C GLU A 137 14.78 0.16 20.24
N ALA A 138 14.54 -0.35 19.03
CA ALA A 138 14.42 -1.79 18.76
C ALA A 138 15.12 -2.15 17.44
N GLU A 139 15.51 -3.41 17.30
CA GLU A 139 16.06 -3.94 16.06
C GLU A 139 14.91 -4.31 15.13
N VAL A 140 14.75 -3.59 14.02
CA VAL A 140 13.73 -3.86 13.02
C VAL A 140 14.37 -4.47 11.78
N GLU A 141 14.00 -5.71 11.47
CA GLU A 141 14.51 -6.47 10.34
C GLU A 141 13.44 -6.71 9.25
N PHE A 142 13.87 -6.80 8.00
CA PHE A 142 12.97 -7.07 6.89
C PHE A 142 12.51 -8.54 6.87
N SER A 143 11.22 -8.73 6.69
CA SER A 143 10.58 -10.05 6.56
C SER A 143 10.13 -10.31 5.13
N TRP A 144 10.58 -11.41 4.54
CA TRP A 144 10.20 -11.84 3.18
C TRP A 144 8.86 -12.59 3.10
N GLY A 145 8.02 -12.46 4.11
CA GLY A 145 6.73 -13.17 4.23
C GLY A 145 6.73 -14.23 5.31
N THR A 146 5.58 -14.88 5.50
CA THR A 146 5.31 -15.79 6.63
C THR A 146 5.70 -15.19 7.99
N THR A 147 5.43 -13.91 8.15
CA THR A 147 5.92 -13.09 9.27
C THR A 147 5.34 -13.58 10.59
N GLU A 148 4.07 -14.00 10.63
CA GLU A 148 3.40 -14.49 11.83
C GLU A 148 4.11 -15.71 12.47
N VAL A 149 4.66 -16.60 11.63
CA VAL A 149 5.39 -17.79 12.12
C VAL A 149 6.68 -17.39 12.82
N LYS A 150 7.35 -16.32 12.39
CA LYS A 150 8.65 -15.88 12.95
C LYS A 150 8.53 -15.53 14.43
N ALA A 151 7.45 -14.87 14.84
CA ALA A 151 7.21 -14.55 16.25
C ALA A 151 6.95 -15.82 17.11
N ARG A 152 6.63 -16.94 16.49
CA ARG A 152 6.42 -18.22 17.18
C ARG A 152 7.70 -19.05 17.33
N ILE A 153 8.79 -18.65 16.70
CA ILE A 153 10.09 -19.35 16.78
C ILE A 153 10.89 -18.76 17.92
N PRO A 154 11.17 -19.53 19.02
CA PRO A 154 11.91 -19.02 20.16
C PRO A 154 13.26 -18.43 19.77
N GLY A 155 13.52 -17.21 20.21
CA GLY A 155 14.80 -16.53 19.99
C GLY A 155 15.01 -15.94 18.60
N LEU A 156 14.03 -16.06 17.69
CA LEU A 156 14.13 -15.46 16.35
C LEU A 156 13.76 -13.97 16.40
N VAL A 157 12.51 -13.64 16.72
CA VAL A 157 12.05 -12.27 16.96
C VAL A 157 11.08 -12.24 18.14
N ASP A 158 10.97 -11.06 18.77
CA ASP A 158 10.09 -10.85 19.95
C ASP A 158 8.70 -10.36 19.53
N ALA A 159 8.62 -9.65 18.40
CA ALA A 159 7.39 -9.10 17.84
C ALA A 159 7.43 -9.08 16.31
N ILE A 160 6.29 -8.88 15.73
CA ILE A 160 6.14 -8.61 14.28
C ILE A 160 5.30 -7.37 14.06
N VAL A 161 5.48 -6.75 12.88
CA VAL A 161 4.50 -5.82 12.33
C VAL A 161 3.93 -6.44 11.06
N GLU A 162 2.61 -6.64 11.04
CA GLU A 162 1.93 -7.36 9.97
C GLU A 162 0.65 -6.66 9.58
N LEU A 163 0.32 -6.81 8.29
CA LEU A 163 -0.91 -6.29 7.71
C LEU A 163 -2.11 -7.13 8.18
N THR A 164 -3.15 -6.46 8.62
CA THR A 164 -4.39 -7.15 9.00
C THR A 164 -5.63 -6.30 8.70
N GLU A 165 -6.70 -6.96 8.37
CA GLU A 165 -8.02 -6.37 8.25
C GLU A 165 -8.89 -6.73 9.47
N THR A 166 -9.00 -8.01 9.76
CA THR A 166 -9.85 -8.55 10.84
C THR A 166 -9.08 -9.11 12.03
N GLY A 167 -7.77 -9.25 11.91
CA GLY A 167 -6.91 -9.91 12.90
C GLY A 167 -7.04 -11.44 12.95
N SER A 168 -7.77 -12.06 12.00
CA SER A 168 -8.03 -13.50 12.03
C SER A 168 -6.75 -14.35 11.85
N SER A 169 -5.86 -13.96 10.95
CA SER A 169 -4.58 -14.65 10.73
C SER A 169 -3.69 -14.57 11.98
N LEU A 170 -3.62 -13.41 12.61
CA LEU A 170 -2.86 -13.22 13.85
C LEU A 170 -3.39 -14.12 14.97
N ARG A 171 -4.71 -14.14 15.18
CA ARG A 171 -5.33 -15.03 16.20
C ARG A 171 -5.11 -16.51 15.90
N ALA A 172 -5.23 -16.91 14.63
CA ALA A 172 -4.96 -18.30 14.22
C ALA A 172 -3.51 -18.73 14.52
N ASN A 173 -2.57 -17.79 14.50
CA ASN A 173 -1.17 -18.01 14.86
C ASN A 173 -0.86 -17.70 16.34
N ARG A 174 -1.86 -17.55 17.20
CA ARG A 174 -1.72 -17.22 18.62
C ARG A 174 -0.89 -15.97 18.87
N LEU A 175 -1.18 -14.93 18.11
CA LEU A 175 -0.60 -13.61 18.25
C LEU A 175 -1.68 -12.63 18.73
N ARG A 176 -1.32 -11.74 19.62
CA ARG A 176 -2.15 -10.61 20.05
C ARG A 176 -1.57 -9.29 19.59
N ILE A 177 -2.47 -8.40 19.21
CA ILE A 177 -2.11 -7.03 18.82
C ILE A 177 -1.86 -6.20 20.07
N ILE A 178 -0.78 -5.43 20.09
CA ILE A 178 -0.45 -4.50 21.16
C ILE A 178 -0.54 -3.04 20.70
N ASP A 179 -0.37 -2.75 19.40
CA ASP A 179 -0.46 -1.40 18.87
C ASP A 179 -0.73 -1.41 17.36
N THR A 180 -1.04 -0.22 16.81
CA THR A 180 -1.26 0.00 15.37
C THR A 180 -0.23 1.01 14.86
N VAL A 181 0.61 0.60 13.89
CA VAL A 181 1.61 1.48 13.26
C VAL A 181 0.96 2.47 12.31
N CYS A 182 0.10 1.99 11.43
CA CYS A 182 -0.66 2.84 10.52
C CYS A 182 -1.91 2.14 9.97
N GLU A 183 -2.84 2.94 9.47
CA GLU A 183 -3.93 2.49 8.62
C GLU A 183 -3.62 2.80 7.16
N SER A 184 -4.05 1.95 6.24
CA SER A 184 -3.80 2.09 4.82
C SER A 184 -5.05 1.85 3.98
N THR A 185 -5.20 2.73 3.00
CA THR A 185 -6.12 2.58 1.87
C THR A 185 -5.36 2.89 0.60
N THR A 186 -5.88 2.47 -0.55
CA THR A 186 -5.27 2.80 -1.82
C THR A 186 -5.36 4.30 -2.11
N ARG A 187 -4.30 4.86 -2.65
CA ARG A 187 -4.16 6.26 -3.05
C ARG A 187 -3.80 6.35 -4.53
N LEU A 188 -4.39 7.32 -5.22
CA LEU A 188 -3.83 7.83 -6.46
C LEU A 188 -2.85 8.93 -6.11
N ILE A 189 -1.60 8.78 -6.53
CA ILE A 189 -0.50 9.71 -6.24
C ILE A 189 0.10 10.27 -7.51
N ALA A 190 0.71 11.45 -7.43
CA ALA A 190 1.39 12.09 -8.54
C ALA A 190 2.81 12.52 -8.19
N ASN A 191 3.68 12.48 -9.20
CA ASN A 191 4.96 13.16 -9.16
C ASN A 191 4.74 14.69 -9.09
N LYS A 192 5.53 15.41 -8.31
CA LYS A 192 5.36 16.87 -8.10
C LYS A 192 5.51 17.68 -9.37
N ASP A 193 6.50 17.35 -10.23
CA ASP A 193 6.71 18.06 -11.50
C ASP A 193 5.59 17.75 -12.50
N ALA A 194 5.12 16.49 -12.54
CA ALA A 194 3.97 16.12 -13.32
C ALA A 194 2.70 16.84 -12.86
N TRP A 195 2.53 17.01 -11.55
CA TRP A 195 1.41 17.76 -10.96
C TRP A 195 1.47 19.25 -11.23
N ALA A 196 2.67 19.84 -11.35
CA ALA A 196 2.88 21.23 -11.74
C ALA A 196 2.55 21.47 -13.23
N ASP A 197 2.65 20.44 -14.07
CA ASP A 197 2.23 20.50 -15.47
C ASP A 197 0.69 20.51 -15.57
N LYS A 198 0.13 21.61 -16.04
CA LYS A 198 -1.33 21.82 -16.10
C LYS A 198 -2.06 20.69 -16.85
N TRP A 199 -1.55 20.28 -18.00
CA TRP A 199 -2.20 19.23 -18.81
C TRP A 199 -2.20 17.87 -18.09
N LYS A 200 -1.05 17.48 -17.51
CA LYS A 200 -0.95 16.21 -16.75
C LYS A 200 -1.85 16.21 -15.52
N ARG A 201 -1.89 17.33 -14.80
CA ARG A 201 -2.76 17.49 -13.63
C ARG A 201 -4.23 17.35 -14.01
N GLU A 202 -4.70 18.09 -15.01
CA GLU A 202 -6.09 17.99 -15.49
C GLU A 202 -6.46 16.55 -15.91
N ARG A 203 -5.55 15.85 -16.60
CA ARG A 203 -5.73 14.46 -16.97
C ARG A 203 -5.83 13.53 -15.75
N ALA A 204 -4.96 13.73 -14.76
CA ALA A 204 -4.95 12.95 -13.51
C ALA A 204 -6.20 13.20 -12.65
N GLU A 205 -6.64 14.46 -12.55
CA GLU A 205 -7.88 14.85 -11.85
C GLU A 205 -9.11 14.22 -12.52
N ASN A 206 -9.22 14.28 -13.84
CA ASN A 206 -10.31 13.67 -14.59
C ASN A 206 -10.34 12.14 -14.39
N LEU A 207 -9.18 11.49 -14.47
CA LEU A 207 -9.07 10.06 -14.20
C LEU A 207 -9.54 9.72 -12.78
N PHE A 208 -9.11 10.48 -11.78
CA PHE A 208 -9.52 10.29 -10.40
C PHE A 208 -11.02 10.41 -10.21
N ILE A 209 -11.65 11.44 -10.81
CA ILE A 209 -13.11 11.67 -10.74
C ILE A 209 -13.87 10.47 -11.34
N LEU A 210 -13.43 9.96 -12.48
CA LEU A 210 -14.10 8.83 -13.14
C LEU A 210 -13.96 7.54 -12.34
N ILE A 211 -12.77 7.25 -11.82
CA ILE A 211 -12.52 6.07 -10.99
C ILE A 211 -13.31 6.16 -9.68
N LYS A 212 -13.30 7.31 -9.02
CA LYS A 212 -14.06 7.53 -7.79
C LYS A 212 -15.56 7.41 -8.00
N GLY A 213 -16.08 7.96 -9.11
CA GLY A 213 -17.47 7.80 -9.49
C GLY A 213 -17.86 6.33 -9.73
N ALA A 214 -16.99 5.54 -10.37
CA ALA A 214 -17.20 4.11 -10.55
C ALA A 214 -17.25 3.33 -9.22
N LEU A 215 -16.43 3.71 -8.22
CA LEU A 215 -16.46 3.14 -6.87
C LEU A 215 -17.76 3.48 -6.12
N GLU A 216 -18.16 4.74 -6.15
CA GLU A 216 -19.36 5.21 -5.47
C GLU A 216 -20.66 4.62 -6.07
N ALA A 217 -20.67 4.34 -7.37
CA ALA A 217 -21.79 3.68 -8.01
C ALA A 217 -22.00 2.24 -7.52
N GLU A 218 -20.93 1.51 -7.21
CA GLU A 218 -20.99 0.14 -6.69
C GLU A 218 -21.61 0.09 -5.28
N THR A 219 -21.23 1.03 -4.40
CA THR A 219 -21.72 1.10 -3.02
C THR A 219 -23.20 1.46 -2.90
N LYS A 220 -23.80 2.00 -3.96
CA LYS A 220 -25.23 2.38 -3.96
C LYS A 220 -26.17 1.31 -4.54
N VAL A 221 -25.63 0.28 -5.19
CA VAL A 221 -26.41 -0.78 -5.87
C VAL A 221 -26.39 -2.10 -5.05
N GLY A 222 -25.56 -2.24 -4.07
CA GLY A 222 -25.46 -3.35 -3.12
C GLY A 222 -26.08 -3.01 -1.77
#